data_b6d724d2958953aab5df4326ecc08911
#
_entry.id   b6d724d2958953aab5df4326ecc08911
#
_cell.length_a   1.000
_cell.length_b   1.000
_cell.length_c   1.000
_cell.angle_alpha   90.00
_cell.angle_beta   90.00
_cell.angle_gamma   90.00
#
_symmetry.space_group_name_H-M   'P 1'
#
loop_
_entity.id
_entity.type
_entity.pdbx_description
1 polymer ?
#
loop_
_entity_poly.entity_id
_entity_poly.type
_entity_poly.pdbx_seq_one_letter_code
_entity_poly.pdbx_strand_id
1 'polypeptide(L)' 'MREIADIDPQQEWKLLVGGEWTSTSGTYEIVDPNTTAVVGHAPDGTVADAESAIAAAKGALPDWRDTSPVERGAMLGRL' A
#
# COMPACT_ATOMS: atom_id res chain seq x y z
N MET A 1 18.23 -2.47 7.60
CA MET A 1 17.25 -1.40 7.91
C MET A 1 17.69 -0.09 7.27
N ARG A 2 16.76 0.64 6.70
CA ARG A 2 17.06 1.93 6.07
C ARG A 2 17.30 2.99 7.14
N GLU A 3 18.37 3.75 7.00
CA GLU A 3 18.68 4.85 7.92
C GLU A 3 17.84 6.09 7.58
N ILE A 4 17.62 6.97 8.58
CA ILE A 4 16.86 8.22 8.41
C ILE A 4 17.47 9.10 7.32
N ALA A 5 18.82 9.12 7.21
CA ALA A 5 19.53 9.88 6.18
C ALA A 5 19.17 9.46 4.75
N ASP A 6 18.65 8.23 4.55
CA ASP A 6 18.26 7.69 3.24
C ASP A 6 16.81 8.00 2.87
N ILE A 7 16.06 8.67 3.75
CA ILE A 7 14.67 9.03 3.48
C ILE A 7 14.63 10.23 2.54
N ASP A 8 13.94 10.06 1.41
CA ASP A 8 13.70 11.13 0.46
C ASP A 8 12.39 11.86 0.81
N PRO A 9 12.44 13.13 1.25
CA PRO A 9 11.21 13.87 1.58
C PRO A 9 10.29 14.10 0.38
N GLN A 10 10.79 13.95 -0.84
CA GLN A 10 10.00 14.09 -2.06
C GLN A 10 9.37 12.78 -2.51
N GLN A 11 9.63 11.69 -1.81
CA GLN A 11 9.07 10.38 -2.13
C GLN A 11 7.54 10.43 -2.08
N GLU A 12 6.91 10.05 -3.18
CA GLU A 12 5.46 9.86 -3.23
C GLU A 12 5.14 8.38 -3.16
N TRP A 13 4.40 8.00 -2.12
CA TRP A 13 3.95 6.64 -1.95
C TRP A 13 2.66 6.42 -2.74
N LYS A 14 2.45 5.22 -3.18
CA LYS A 14 1.27 4.85 -3.99
C LYS A 14 0.42 3.84 -3.27
N LEU A 15 -0.83 3.70 -3.72
CA LEU A 15 -1.71 2.62 -3.27
C LEU A 15 -1.33 1.32 -3.98
N LEU A 16 -1.44 0.21 -3.28
CA LEU A 16 -1.32 -1.12 -3.87
C LEU A 16 -2.73 -1.68 -4.04
N VAL A 17 -3.20 -1.76 -5.27
CA VAL A 17 -4.56 -2.23 -5.59
C VAL A 17 -4.48 -3.27 -6.68
N GLY A 18 -5.02 -4.46 -6.41
CA GLY A 18 -5.02 -5.55 -7.38
C GLY A 18 -3.63 -6.00 -7.81
N GLY A 19 -2.62 -5.88 -6.92
CA GLY A 19 -1.24 -6.24 -7.22
C GLY A 19 -0.47 -5.17 -7.99
N GLU A 20 -1.06 -4.00 -8.23
CA GLU A 20 -0.44 -2.91 -8.97
C GLU A 20 -0.31 -1.65 -8.12
N TRP A 21 0.81 -0.94 -8.28
CA TRP A 21 1.00 0.35 -7.65
C TRP A 21 0.22 1.40 -8.42
N THR A 22 -0.71 2.08 -7.73
CA THR A 22 -1.66 3.01 -8.33
C THR A 22 -1.50 4.39 -7.73
N SER A 23 -1.27 5.40 -8.58
CA SER A 23 -1.23 6.80 -8.14
C SER A 23 -2.63 7.31 -7.85
N THR A 24 -2.72 8.24 -6.91
CA THR A 24 -3.96 8.96 -6.58
C THR A 24 -3.96 10.34 -7.23
N SER A 25 -5.13 10.99 -7.27
CA SER A 25 -5.24 12.35 -7.79
C SER A 25 -4.55 13.39 -6.91
N GLY A 26 -4.31 13.09 -5.64
CA GLY A 26 -3.62 13.96 -4.70
C GLY A 26 -2.81 13.17 -3.69
N THR A 27 -1.93 13.90 -3.01
CA THR A 27 -1.12 13.37 -1.92
C THR A 27 -1.18 14.32 -0.73
N TYR A 28 -0.78 13.86 0.44
CA TYR A 28 -0.61 14.73 1.60
C TYR A 28 0.75 14.48 2.25
N GLU A 29 1.26 15.51 2.90
CA GLU A 29 2.57 15.48 3.53
C GLU A 29 2.56 14.63 4.80
N ILE A 30 3.61 13.82 4.95
CA ILE A 30 3.88 13.10 6.20
C ILE A 30 4.96 13.88 6.93
N VAL A 31 4.68 14.24 8.18
CA VAL A 31 5.54 15.09 9.00
C VAL A 31 6.11 14.27 10.15
N ASP A 32 7.41 14.44 10.38
CA ASP A 32 8.08 13.88 11.55
C ASP A 32 7.58 14.64 12.81
N PRO A 33 6.96 13.96 13.78
CA PRO A 33 6.45 14.63 14.97
C PRO A 33 7.54 15.27 15.86
N ASN A 34 8.78 14.81 15.75
CA ASN A 34 9.89 15.37 16.53
C ASN A 34 10.44 16.66 15.94
N THR A 35 10.61 16.71 14.62
CA THR A 35 11.28 17.81 13.92
C THR A 35 10.33 18.70 13.16
N THR A 36 9.09 18.25 12.94
CA THR A 36 8.08 18.87 12.06
C THR A 36 8.51 18.97 10.59
N ALA A 37 9.59 18.31 10.21
CA ALA A 37 10.04 18.24 8.83
C ALA A 37 9.19 17.27 8.02
N VAL A 38 8.97 17.59 6.75
CA VAL A 38 8.31 16.68 5.80
C VAL A 38 9.26 15.52 5.48
N VAL A 39 8.80 14.29 5.67
CA VAL A 39 9.60 13.09 5.41
C VAL A 39 9.06 12.25 4.25
N GLY A 40 7.95 12.63 3.66
CA GLY A 40 7.38 11.96 2.50
C GLY A 40 5.98 12.46 2.19
N HIS A 41 5.38 11.84 1.18
CA HIS A 41 4.02 12.14 0.74
C HIS A 41 3.23 10.84 0.65
N ALA A 42 2.08 10.80 1.30
CA ALA A 42 1.19 9.64 1.26
C ALA A 42 0.09 9.85 0.20
N PRO A 43 -0.40 8.76 -0.40
CA PRO A 43 -1.50 8.88 -1.35
C PRO A 43 -2.78 9.27 -0.62
N ASP A 44 -3.50 10.25 -1.16
CA ASP A 44 -4.80 10.68 -0.66
C ASP A 44 -5.89 9.94 -1.45
N GLY A 45 -6.30 8.78 -0.94
CA GLY A 45 -7.27 7.91 -1.58
C GLY A 45 -8.67 8.53 -1.60
N THR A 46 -9.37 8.33 -2.71
CA THR A 46 -10.76 8.75 -2.88
C THR A 46 -11.72 7.58 -2.60
N VAL A 47 -13.02 7.88 -2.56
CA VAL A 47 -14.05 6.83 -2.47
C VAL A 47 -13.94 5.87 -3.67
N ALA A 48 -13.67 6.38 -4.86
CA ALA A 48 -13.48 5.55 -6.04
C ALA A 48 -12.27 4.62 -5.91
N ASP A 49 -11.18 5.09 -5.32
CA ASP A 49 -10.00 4.26 -5.03
C ASP A 49 -10.34 3.13 -4.05
N ALA A 50 -11.11 3.44 -3.01
CA ALA A 50 -11.58 2.45 -2.05
C ALA A 50 -12.49 1.40 -2.70
N GLU A 51 -13.40 1.82 -3.57
CA GLU A 51 -14.27 0.92 -4.32
C GLU A 51 -13.48 -0.01 -5.22
N SER A 52 -12.46 0.51 -5.90
CA SER A 52 -11.56 -0.31 -6.74
C SER A 52 -10.80 -1.34 -5.90
N ALA A 53 -10.33 -0.96 -4.72
CA ALA A 53 -9.63 -1.87 -3.82
C ALA A 53 -10.55 -2.99 -3.32
N ILE A 54 -11.79 -2.65 -2.95
CA ILE A 54 -12.80 -3.63 -2.53
C ILE A 54 -13.13 -4.59 -3.66
N ALA A 55 -13.31 -4.07 -4.88
CA ALA A 55 -13.61 -4.90 -6.05
C ALA A 55 -12.46 -5.87 -6.35
N ALA A 56 -11.21 -5.42 -6.26
CA ALA A 56 -10.04 -6.27 -6.46
C ALA A 56 -9.96 -7.38 -5.40
N ALA A 57 -10.19 -7.03 -4.14
CA ALA A 57 -10.18 -8.00 -3.04
C ALA A 57 -11.31 -9.03 -3.19
N LYS A 58 -12.50 -8.59 -3.55
CA LYS A 58 -13.66 -9.47 -3.78
C LYS A 58 -13.40 -10.40 -4.96
N GLY A 59 -12.77 -9.90 -6.02
CA GLY A 59 -12.41 -10.71 -7.18
C GLY A 59 -11.35 -11.77 -6.88
N ALA A 60 -10.46 -11.53 -5.94
CA ALA A 60 -9.43 -12.47 -5.54
C ALA A 60 -9.93 -13.54 -4.55
N LEU A 61 -11.08 -13.30 -3.89
CA LEU A 61 -11.59 -14.18 -2.84
C LEU A 61 -11.84 -15.62 -3.30
N PRO A 62 -12.47 -15.90 -4.45
CA PRO A 62 -12.74 -17.28 -4.85
C PRO A 62 -11.47 -18.14 -4.94
N ASP A 63 -10.43 -17.65 -5.60
CA ASP A 63 -9.17 -18.36 -5.74
C ASP A 63 -8.48 -18.58 -4.40
N TRP A 64 -8.46 -17.55 -3.55
CA TRP A 64 -7.87 -17.65 -2.22
C TRP A 64 -8.63 -18.60 -1.32
N ARG A 65 -9.96 -18.54 -1.36
CA ARG A 65 -10.83 -19.45 -0.59
C ARG A 65 -10.58 -20.91 -0.98
N ASP A 66 -10.36 -21.18 -2.28
CA ASP A 66 -10.14 -22.52 -2.81
C ASP A 66 -8.69 -22.99 -2.67
N THR A 67 -7.78 -22.10 -2.23
CA THR A 67 -6.40 -22.43 -1.94
C THR A 67 -6.31 -23.21 -0.63
N SER A 68 -5.56 -24.32 -0.60
CA SER A 68 -5.45 -25.14 0.59
C SER A 68 -4.74 -24.39 1.72
N PRO A 69 -5.00 -24.74 3.01
CA PRO A 69 -4.27 -24.12 4.13
C PRO A 69 -2.75 -24.27 4.04
N VAL A 70 -2.26 -25.38 3.52
CA VAL A 70 -0.82 -25.63 3.34
C VAL A 70 -0.24 -24.66 2.31
N GLU A 71 -0.91 -24.48 1.19
CA GLU A 71 -0.48 -23.56 0.15
C GLU A 71 -0.55 -22.10 0.61
N ARG A 72 -1.60 -21.73 1.35
CA ARG A 72 -1.70 -20.39 1.94
C ARG A 72 -0.55 -20.11 2.90
N GLY A 73 -0.21 -21.07 3.74
CA GLY A 73 0.94 -20.96 4.64
C GLY A 73 2.25 -20.79 3.89
N ALA A 74 2.44 -21.53 2.80
CA ALA A 74 3.64 -21.41 1.97
C ALA A 74 3.74 -20.03 1.30
N MET A 75 2.62 -19.48 0.81
CA MET A 75 2.59 -18.14 0.22
C MET A 75 2.94 -17.06 1.24
N LEU A 76 2.37 -17.14 2.45
CA LEU A 76 2.67 -16.20 3.52
C LEU A 76 4.11 -16.28 3.98
N GLY A 77 4.70 -17.49 3.98
CA GLY A 77 6.10 -17.68 4.34
C GLY A 77 7.08 -17.07 3.34
N ARG A 78 6.63 -16.75 2.12
CA ARG A 78 7.46 -16.10 1.11
C ARG A 78 7.47 -14.57 1.18
N LEU A 79 6.65 -13.99 2.03
CA LEU A 79 6.57 -12.52 2.17
C LEU A 79 7.80 -11.92 2.87
#